data_dda6ad705193bca28a908077044d4fd9
#
_entry.id   dda6ad705193bca28a908077044d4fd9
#
_cell.length_a   1.000
_cell.length_b   1.000
_cell.length_c   1.000
_cell.angle_alpha   90.00
_cell.angle_beta   90.00
_cell.angle_gamma   90.00
#
_symmetry.space_group_name_H-M   'P 1'
#
loop_
_entity.id
_entity.type
_entity.pdbx_description
1 polymer ?
#
loop_
_entity_poly.entity_id
_entity_poly.type
_entity_poly.pdbx_seq_one_letter_code
_entity_poly.pdbx_strand_id
1 'polypeptide(L)'
;PGCDSIGTITLNGSVGGINPMAVEMAARAGAKLLWFPTCDGAYEQAHTFTGDPNKKLPFWAGIVLAMKEEGISAPPISILDEDGQLTEATHKVLDIIAKYNMILTTGHISHEETFALVKAAAEEHNVKNIIITHVDFPTTYYTVEDQKKLADYGAYMEHCYTTYATKKVDYATTLEMIRAMGPEHVVVSTDLGQPTGLYPDEGMEAFATALYQDGFTAEQVRQMTVYNQRKLLGKD
;
A
#
# COMPACT_ATOMS: atom_id res chain seq x y z
N PRO A 1 -19.66 6.24 18.09
CA PRO A 1 -19.35 6.15 16.67
C PRO A 1 -18.77 4.77 16.40
N GLY A 2 -19.33 4.04 15.42
CA GLY A 2 -18.86 2.72 15.05
C GLY A 2 -17.63 2.81 14.15
N CYS A 3 -16.81 1.75 14.15
CA CYS A 3 -15.75 1.56 13.17
C CYS A 3 -16.27 0.59 12.10
N ASP A 4 -16.11 0.94 10.83
CA ASP A 4 -16.44 0.05 9.72
C ASP A 4 -15.25 -0.87 9.43
N SER A 5 -15.49 -2.18 9.43
CA SER A 5 -14.50 -3.17 8.97
C SER A 5 -14.62 -3.38 7.49
N ILE A 6 -13.50 -3.26 6.77
CA ILE A 6 -13.41 -3.45 5.33
C ILE A 6 -12.62 -4.74 5.05
N GLY A 7 -13.24 -5.68 4.32
CA GLY A 7 -12.55 -6.89 3.88
C GLY A 7 -11.46 -6.58 2.86
N THR A 8 -10.31 -7.23 3.00
CA THR A 8 -9.16 -7.05 2.13
C THR A 8 -8.57 -8.40 1.70
N ILE A 9 -7.80 -8.40 0.61
CA ILE A 9 -6.94 -9.51 0.20
C ILE A 9 -5.55 -9.00 -0.15
N THR A 10 -4.51 -9.72 0.27
CA THR A 10 -3.11 -9.41 -0.07
C THR A 10 -2.52 -10.55 -0.90
N LEU A 11 -1.95 -10.23 -2.05
CA LEU A 11 -1.47 -11.21 -3.04
C LEU A 11 -0.07 -11.75 -2.70
N ASN A 12 0.10 -12.22 -1.47
CA ASN A 12 1.30 -12.92 -1.03
C ASN A 12 1.23 -14.43 -1.36
N GLY A 13 2.31 -15.15 -1.17
CA GLY A 13 2.42 -16.60 -1.42
C GLY A 13 1.38 -17.43 -0.69
N SER A 14 0.94 -16.99 0.49
CA SER A 14 -0.10 -17.65 1.30
C SER A 14 -1.47 -17.79 0.62
N VAL A 15 -1.78 -16.90 -0.37
CA VAL A 15 -3.00 -16.97 -1.19
C VAL A 15 -2.72 -17.43 -2.63
N GLY A 16 -1.50 -17.90 -2.90
CA GLY A 16 -1.07 -18.35 -4.22
C GLY A 16 -0.52 -17.26 -5.12
N GLY A 17 -0.01 -16.16 -4.56
CA GLY A 17 0.59 -15.04 -5.30
C GLY A 17 -0.44 -14.25 -6.09
N ILE A 18 -0.11 -13.89 -7.34
CA ILE A 18 -1.04 -13.19 -8.25
C ILE A 18 -2.11 -14.18 -8.72
N ASN A 19 -3.11 -14.40 -7.88
CA ASN A 19 -4.13 -15.43 -8.04
C ASN A 19 -5.53 -14.83 -8.33
N PRO A 20 -5.96 -14.77 -9.61
CA PRO A 20 -7.27 -14.22 -9.98
C PRO A 20 -8.47 -14.92 -9.30
N MET A 21 -8.35 -16.25 -9.04
CA MET A 21 -9.43 -16.99 -8.37
C MET A 21 -9.57 -16.53 -6.91
N ALA A 22 -8.47 -16.32 -6.20
CA ALA A 22 -8.52 -15.82 -4.83
C ALA A 22 -9.11 -14.40 -4.78
N VAL A 23 -8.76 -13.53 -5.74
CA VAL A 23 -9.32 -12.18 -5.85
C VAL A 23 -10.82 -12.19 -6.15
N GLU A 24 -11.27 -13.00 -7.12
CA GLU A 24 -12.71 -13.14 -7.44
C GLU A 24 -13.51 -13.62 -6.23
N MET A 25 -12.97 -14.61 -5.49
CA MET A 25 -13.63 -15.11 -4.27
C MET A 25 -13.68 -14.06 -3.17
N ALA A 26 -12.59 -13.32 -2.94
CA ALA A 26 -12.56 -12.23 -1.98
C ALA A 26 -13.55 -11.12 -2.33
N ALA A 27 -13.60 -10.71 -3.61
CA ALA A 27 -14.54 -9.71 -4.10
C ALA A 27 -16.01 -10.13 -3.90
N ARG A 28 -16.35 -11.39 -4.22
CA ARG A 28 -17.68 -11.95 -3.98
C ARG A 28 -18.03 -12.05 -2.49
N ALA A 29 -17.02 -12.27 -1.63
CA ALA A 29 -17.19 -12.25 -0.19
C ALA A 29 -17.30 -10.81 0.40
N GLY A 30 -17.22 -9.78 -0.44
CA GLY A 30 -17.39 -8.39 -0.03
C GLY A 30 -16.10 -7.63 0.26
N ALA A 31 -14.93 -8.19 -0.07
CA ALA A 31 -13.67 -7.44 0.03
C ALA A 31 -13.70 -6.20 -0.88
N LYS A 32 -13.20 -5.08 -0.37
CA LYS A 32 -13.20 -3.79 -1.05
C LYS A 32 -11.80 -3.31 -1.42
N LEU A 33 -10.77 -3.90 -0.85
CA LEU A 33 -9.39 -3.48 -1.07
C LEU A 33 -8.52 -4.69 -1.39
N LEU A 34 -7.63 -4.52 -2.35
CA LEU A 34 -6.65 -5.51 -2.75
C LEU A 34 -5.25 -4.92 -2.62
N TRP A 35 -4.38 -5.63 -1.93
CA TRP A 35 -2.95 -5.34 -1.87
C TRP A 35 -2.20 -6.21 -2.87
N PHE A 36 -1.41 -5.60 -3.73
CA PHE A 36 -0.37 -6.30 -4.45
C PHE A 36 0.68 -6.84 -3.46
N PRO A 37 1.64 -7.69 -3.89
CA PRO A 37 2.52 -8.38 -2.95
C PRO A 37 3.20 -7.44 -1.96
N THR A 38 3.24 -7.86 -0.70
CA THR A 38 3.95 -7.17 0.38
C THR A 38 5.20 -7.95 0.78
N CYS A 39 5.16 -8.73 1.87
CA CYS A 39 6.32 -9.48 2.36
C CYS A 39 6.88 -10.53 1.38
N ASP A 40 6.08 -11.02 0.44
CA ASP A 40 6.49 -12.01 -0.56
C ASP A 40 6.82 -11.38 -1.92
N GLY A 41 6.72 -10.05 -2.07
CA GLY A 41 7.18 -9.33 -3.25
C GLY A 41 8.68 -9.50 -3.47
N ALA A 42 9.10 -9.75 -4.72
CA ALA A 42 10.51 -9.96 -5.06
C ALA A 42 11.37 -8.76 -4.65
N TYR A 43 10.86 -7.55 -4.86
CA TYR A 43 11.54 -6.32 -4.49
C TYR A 43 11.71 -6.21 -2.96
N GLU A 44 10.67 -6.42 -2.18
CA GLU A 44 10.73 -6.37 -0.71
C GLU A 44 11.67 -7.43 -0.14
N GLN A 45 11.59 -8.66 -0.64
CA GLN A 45 12.48 -9.73 -0.19
C GLN A 45 13.95 -9.44 -0.49
N ALA A 46 14.27 -8.91 -1.67
CA ALA A 46 15.63 -8.51 -2.02
C ALA A 46 16.18 -7.42 -1.07
N HIS A 47 15.31 -6.49 -0.66
CA HIS A 47 15.67 -5.43 0.27
C HIS A 47 15.69 -5.89 1.72
N THR A 48 14.89 -6.86 2.11
CA THR A 48 14.86 -7.38 3.48
C THR A 48 15.96 -8.40 3.74
N PHE A 49 16.18 -9.37 2.86
CA PHE A 49 17.14 -10.46 3.04
C PHE A 49 18.47 -10.20 2.35
N THR A 50 19.13 -9.10 2.71
CA THR A 50 20.42 -8.68 2.12
C THR A 50 21.63 -9.51 2.53
N GLY A 51 21.48 -10.40 3.51
CA GLY A 51 22.59 -11.14 4.09
C GLY A 51 23.43 -10.35 5.10
N ASP A 52 23.13 -9.09 5.36
CA ASP A 52 23.82 -8.29 6.39
C ASP A 52 23.40 -8.77 7.80
N PRO A 53 24.34 -9.32 8.60
CA PRO A 53 24.03 -9.84 9.94
C PRO A 53 23.64 -8.73 10.93
N ASN A 54 23.93 -7.48 10.62
CA ASN A 54 23.60 -6.33 11.48
C ASN A 54 22.23 -5.74 11.14
N LYS A 55 21.61 -6.17 10.06
CA LYS A 55 20.31 -5.66 9.66
C LYS A 55 19.22 -6.19 10.59
N LYS A 56 18.51 -5.29 11.25
CA LYS A 56 17.32 -5.65 12.05
C LYS A 56 16.20 -6.04 11.12
N LEU A 57 15.84 -7.31 11.14
CA LEU A 57 14.72 -7.82 10.33
C LEU A 57 13.37 -7.42 10.93
N PRO A 58 12.35 -7.15 10.09
CA PRO A 58 10.99 -6.96 10.55
C PRO A 58 10.41 -8.27 11.11
N PHE A 59 9.35 -8.16 11.92
CA PHE A 59 8.74 -9.32 12.58
C PHE A 59 8.32 -10.43 11.59
N TRP A 60 7.72 -10.06 10.48
CA TRP A 60 7.27 -11.02 9.47
C TRP A 60 8.42 -11.81 8.84
N ALA A 61 9.61 -11.21 8.72
CA ALA A 61 10.77 -11.89 8.14
C ALA A 61 11.25 -13.07 9.01
N GLY A 62 11.12 -12.95 10.33
CA GLY A 62 11.39 -14.07 11.24
C GLY A 62 10.44 -15.26 10.99
N ILE A 63 9.17 -14.98 10.72
CA ILE A 63 8.19 -16.03 10.39
C ILE A 63 8.55 -16.70 9.05
N VAL A 64 8.86 -15.89 8.03
CA VAL A 64 9.25 -16.42 6.70
C VAL A 64 10.49 -17.33 6.80
N LEU A 65 11.49 -16.93 7.59
CA LEU A 65 12.69 -17.75 7.80
C LEU A 65 12.37 -19.07 8.52
N ALA A 66 11.55 -19.02 9.57
CA ALA A 66 11.14 -20.22 10.29
C ALA A 66 10.37 -21.20 9.38
N MET A 67 9.41 -20.69 8.60
CA MET A 67 8.69 -21.52 7.62
C MET A 67 9.63 -22.14 6.58
N LYS A 68 10.61 -21.38 6.11
CA LYS A 68 11.60 -21.87 5.15
C LYS A 68 12.47 -23.01 5.74
N GLU A 69 12.84 -22.93 7.01
CA GLU A 69 13.55 -24.01 7.73
C GLU A 69 12.69 -25.27 7.83
N GLU A 70 11.37 -25.14 7.91
CA GLU A 70 10.40 -26.24 7.91
C GLU A 70 10.09 -26.78 6.49
N GLY A 71 10.72 -26.22 5.44
CA GLY A 71 10.49 -26.60 4.04
C GLY A 71 9.22 -25.99 3.43
N ILE A 72 8.62 -25.00 4.10
CA ILE A 72 7.44 -24.27 3.63
C ILE A 72 7.90 -22.94 3.04
N SER A 73 7.92 -22.84 1.73
CA SER A 73 8.32 -21.59 1.04
C SER A 73 7.64 -21.46 -0.31
N ALA A 74 7.52 -20.22 -0.77
CA ALA A 74 7.13 -19.87 -2.14
C ALA A 74 8.23 -19.00 -2.77
N PRO A 75 8.37 -19.02 -4.11
CA PRO A 75 9.27 -18.10 -4.77
C PRO A 75 8.81 -16.65 -4.55
N PRO A 76 9.74 -15.68 -4.52
CA PRO A 76 9.40 -14.27 -4.50
C PRO A 76 8.52 -13.90 -5.72
N ILE A 77 7.57 -12.99 -5.50
CA ILE A 77 6.55 -12.65 -6.49
C ILE A 77 6.93 -11.36 -7.21
N SER A 78 7.02 -11.40 -8.54
CA SER A 78 7.00 -10.22 -9.43
C SER A 78 5.68 -10.20 -10.19
N ILE A 79 5.21 -9.00 -10.51
CA ILE A 79 4.03 -8.80 -11.37
C ILE A 79 4.42 -8.60 -12.83
N LEU A 80 5.73 -8.49 -13.11
CA LEU A 80 6.30 -8.43 -14.46
C LEU A 80 6.85 -9.79 -14.86
N ASP A 81 6.78 -10.07 -16.15
CA ASP A 81 7.44 -11.20 -16.78
C ASP A 81 8.92 -10.90 -17.14
N GLU A 82 9.58 -11.83 -17.83
CA GLU A 82 10.98 -11.70 -18.24
C GLU A 82 11.23 -10.57 -19.27
N ASP A 83 10.19 -10.16 -19.99
CA ASP A 83 10.23 -9.06 -20.96
C ASP A 83 9.86 -7.70 -20.33
N GLY A 84 9.62 -7.65 -19.01
CA GLY A 84 9.24 -6.45 -18.28
C GLY A 84 7.79 -6.02 -18.51
N GLN A 85 6.94 -6.93 -19.00
CA GLN A 85 5.51 -6.66 -19.20
C GLN A 85 4.70 -7.23 -18.02
N LEU A 86 3.53 -6.64 -17.74
CA LEU A 86 2.61 -7.21 -16.75
C LEU A 86 2.20 -8.62 -17.15
N THR A 87 2.24 -9.54 -16.19
CA THR A 87 1.83 -10.93 -16.43
C THR A 87 0.34 -11.01 -16.77
N GLU A 88 -0.06 -12.06 -17.51
CA GLU A 88 -1.48 -12.33 -17.79
C GLU A 88 -2.32 -12.43 -16.50
N ALA A 89 -1.75 -13.00 -15.43
CA ALA A 89 -2.41 -13.08 -14.14
C ALA A 89 -2.68 -11.69 -13.54
N THR A 90 -1.73 -10.76 -13.68
CA THR A 90 -1.89 -9.36 -13.25
C THR A 90 -3.02 -8.68 -14.01
N HIS A 91 -3.08 -8.81 -15.34
CA HIS A 91 -4.18 -8.25 -16.14
C HIS A 91 -5.55 -8.80 -15.71
N LYS A 92 -5.66 -10.12 -15.47
CA LYS A 92 -6.89 -10.72 -14.96
C LYS A 92 -7.30 -10.20 -13.58
N VAL A 93 -6.33 -9.93 -12.71
CA VAL A 93 -6.58 -9.31 -11.41
C VAL A 93 -7.09 -7.88 -11.58
N LEU A 94 -6.52 -7.09 -12.49
CA LEU A 94 -7.00 -5.73 -12.80
C LEU A 94 -8.44 -5.73 -13.33
N ASP A 95 -8.81 -6.68 -14.19
CA ASP A 95 -10.20 -6.84 -14.66
C ASP A 95 -11.17 -7.09 -13.50
N ILE A 96 -10.78 -7.92 -12.53
CA ILE A 96 -11.61 -8.21 -11.36
C ILE A 96 -11.73 -6.98 -10.46
N ILE A 97 -10.63 -6.25 -10.22
CA ILE A 97 -10.63 -5.00 -9.46
C ILE A 97 -11.61 -4.00 -10.09
N ALA A 98 -11.53 -3.79 -11.40
CA ALA A 98 -12.44 -2.90 -12.12
C ALA A 98 -13.90 -3.37 -12.05
N LYS A 99 -14.16 -4.66 -12.29
CA LYS A 99 -15.50 -5.28 -12.25
C LYS A 99 -16.21 -5.06 -10.91
N TYR A 100 -15.50 -5.18 -9.80
CA TYR A 100 -16.05 -5.04 -8.45
C TYR A 100 -15.84 -3.66 -7.82
N ASN A 101 -15.27 -2.72 -8.59
CA ASN A 101 -14.90 -1.39 -8.11
C ASN A 101 -14.13 -1.45 -6.78
N MET A 102 -13.11 -2.32 -6.74
CA MET A 102 -12.24 -2.46 -5.58
C MET A 102 -11.19 -1.35 -5.57
N ILE A 103 -10.58 -1.13 -4.42
CA ILE A 103 -9.40 -0.28 -4.28
C ILE A 103 -8.17 -1.14 -4.56
N LEU A 104 -7.36 -0.71 -5.53
CA LEU A 104 -6.03 -1.25 -5.80
C LEU A 104 -5.02 -0.56 -4.90
N THR A 105 -4.20 -1.33 -4.18
CA THR A 105 -3.02 -0.80 -3.47
C THR A 105 -1.75 -1.50 -3.97
N THR A 106 -0.67 -0.73 -4.15
CA THR A 106 0.54 -1.22 -4.81
C THR A 106 1.35 -2.21 -3.96
N GLY A 107 1.15 -2.23 -2.63
CA GLY A 107 1.96 -3.08 -1.76
C GLY A 107 3.43 -2.67 -1.78
N HIS A 108 4.34 -3.66 -1.76
CA HIS A 108 5.79 -3.44 -1.68
C HIS A 108 6.51 -3.90 -2.97
N ILE A 109 5.90 -3.64 -4.12
CA ILE A 109 6.51 -3.90 -5.42
C ILE A 109 7.51 -2.80 -5.81
N SER A 110 8.33 -3.04 -6.82
CA SER A 110 9.33 -2.06 -7.27
C SER A 110 8.67 -0.81 -7.90
N HIS A 111 9.47 0.25 -8.09
CA HIS A 111 9.01 1.45 -8.82
C HIS A 111 8.57 1.10 -10.25
N GLU A 112 9.37 0.29 -10.95
CA GLU A 112 9.06 -0.14 -12.31
C GLU A 112 7.71 -0.88 -12.36
N GLU A 113 7.52 -1.86 -11.47
CA GLU A 113 6.26 -2.58 -11.32
C GLU A 113 5.09 -1.64 -10.99
N THR A 114 5.31 -0.67 -10.10
CA THR A 114 4.26 0.29 -9.71
C THR A 114 3.83 1.16 -10.88
N PHE A 115 4.77 1.72 -11.63
CA PHE A 115 4.42 2.56 -12.78
C PHE A 115 3.72 1.76 -13.88
N ALA A 116 4.19 0.54 -14.18
CA ALA A 116 3.54 -0.35 -15.14
C ALA A 116 2.12 -0.70 -14.69
N LEU A 117 1.96 -1.09 -13.41
CA LEU A 117 0.67 -1.46 -12.82
C LEU A 117 -0.34 -0.32 -12.86
N VAL A 118 0.06 0.87 -12.37
CA VAL A 118 -0.83 2.04 -12.24
C VAL A 118 -1.26 2.53 -13.63
N LYS A 119 -0.33 2.58 -14.58
CA LYS A 119 -0.64 2.93 -15.97
C LYS A 119 -1.67 1.97 -16.58
N ALA A 120 -1.41 0.67 -16.53
CA ALA A 120 -2.34 -0.33 -17.07
C ALA A 120 -3.69 -0.29 -16.35
N ALA A 121 -3.70 -0.17 -15.01
CA ALA A 121 -4.91 -0.06 -14.23
C ALA A 121 -5.80 1.12 -14.69
N ALA A 122 -5.21 2.30 -14.89
CA ALA A 122 -5.94 3.50 -15.27
C ALA A 122 -6.34 3.51 -16.75
N GLU A 123 -5.41 3.21 -17.66
CA GLU A 123 -5.59 3.39 -19.10
C GLU A 123 -6.25 2.19 -19.78
N GLU A 124 -5.94 0.97 -19.36
CA GLU A 124 -6.38 -0.27 -20.03
C GLU A 124 -7.56 -0.93 -19.33
N HIS A 125 -7.59 -0.92 -17.99
CA HIS A 125 -8.59 -1.64 -17.19
C HIS A 125 -9.64 -0.72 -16.55
N ASN A 126 -9.51 0.61 -16.68
CA ASN A 126 -10.45 1.59 -16.10
C ASN A 126 -10.65 1.43 -14.58
N VAL A 127 -9.59 1.06 -13.85
CA VAL A 127 -9.58 1.04 -12.39
C VAL A 127 -9.60 2.47 -11.87
N LYS A 128 -10.55 2.79 -10.99
CA LYS A 128 -10.79 4.17 -10.53
C LYS A 128 -10.16 4.49 -9.19
N ASN A 129 -9.96 3.48 -8.36
CA ASN A 129 -9.56 3.64 -6.97
C ASN A 129 -8.16 3.04 -6.79
N ILE A 130 -7.14 3.88 -6.78
CA ILE A 130 -5.73 3.46 -6.70
C ILE A 130 -5.07 4.17 -5.53
N ILE A 131 -4.35 3.43 -4.70
CA ILE A 131 -3.52 3.94 -3.60
C ILE A 131 -2.08 3.46 -3.80
N ILE A 132 -1.14 4.38 -3.79
CA ILE A 132 0.28 4.06 -3.70
C ILE A 132 0.64 3.88 -2.24
N THR A 133 1.03 2.66 -1.89
CA THR A 133 1.29 2.26 -0.51
C THR A 133 2.48 3.00 0.08
N HIS A 134 2.30 3.59 1.26
CA HIS A 134 3.28 4.31 2.10
C HIS A 134 4.49 4.88 1.34
N VAL A 135 4.22 5.91 0.53
CA VAL A 135 5.14 6.51 -0.48
C VAL A 135 6.46 7.05 0.09
N ASP A 136 6.52 7.29 1.39
CA ASP A 136 7.70 7.78 2.11
C ASP A 136 8.47 6.68 2.86
N PHE A 137 8.04 5.42 2.76
CA PHE A 137 8.74 4.32 3.42
C PHE A 137 10.07 4.02 2.71
N PRO A 138 11.18 3.72 3.43
CA PRO A 138 12.52 3.62 2.83
C PRO A 138 12.66 2.64 1.65
N THR A 139 11.93 1.51 1.65
CA THR A 139 11.99 0.54 0.54
C THR A 139 11.12 0.94 -0.64
N THR A 140 10.03 1.67 -0.42
CA THR A 140 9.08 2.11 -1.46
C THR A 140 9.11 3.62 -1.68
N TYR A 141 10.20 4.29 -1.34
CA TYR A 141 10.31 5.74 -1.37
C TYR A 141 10.10 6.32 -2.78
N TYR A 142 9.06 7.14 -2.95
CA TYR A 142 8.75 7.87 -4.17
C TYR A 142 9.07 9.35 -4.01
N THR A 143 9.83 9.90 -4.93
CA THR A 143 10.06 11.35 -4.96
C THR A 143 8.73 12.10 -5.18
N VAL A 144 8.68 13.39 -4.82
CA VAL A 144 7.49 14.23 -5.11
C VAL A 144 7.16 14.24 -6.60
N GLU A 145 8.19 14.18 -7.47
CA GLU A 145 7.97 14.10 -8.92
C GLU A 145 7.31 12.79 -9.33
N ASP A 146 7.73 11.65 -8.77
CA ASP A 146 7.13 10.35 -9.04
C ASP A 146 5.69 10.31 -8.53
N GLN A 147 5.45 10.84 -7.32
CA GLN A 147 4.10 10.93 -6.74
C GLN A 147 3.16 11.75 -7.64
N LYS A 148 3.62 12.87 -8.20
CA LYS A 148 2.82 13.68 -9.14
C LYS A 148 2.50 12.91 -10.42
N LYS A 149 3.48 12.20 -11.01
CA LYS A 149 3.23 11.35 -12.18
C LYS A 149 2.19 10.25 -11.90
N LEU A 150 2.24 9.65 -10.72
CA LEU A 150 1.25 8.64 -10.30
C LEU A 150 -0.12 9.25 -10.03
N ALA A 151 -0.17 10.47 -9.47
CA ALA A 151 -1.41 11.20 -9.26
C ALA A 151 -2.10 11.62 -10.58
N ASP A 152 -1.35 11.82 -11.67
CA ASP A 152 -1.91 12.08 -13.00
C ASP A 152 -2.79 10.92 -13.52
N TYR A 153 -2.54 9.70 -13.04
CA TYR A 153 -3.40 8.53 -13.25
C TYR A 153 -4.57 8.41 -12.27
N GLY A 154 -4.74 9.39 -11.38
CA GLY A 154 -5.79 9.41 -10.36
C GLY A 154 -5.45 8.65 -9.08
N ALA A 155 -4.21 8.25 -8.88
CA ALA A 155 -3.77 7.57 -7.67
C ALA A 155 -3.65 8.50 -6.46
N TYR A 156 -3.93 7.96 -5.28
CA TYR A 156 -3.73 8.60 -3.99
C TYR A 156 -2.41 8.16 -3.37
N MET A 157 -1.71 9.08 -2.72
CA MET A 157 -0.46 8.83 -2.01
C MET A 157 -0.75 8.50 -0.55
N GLU A 158 -0.40 7.30 -0.10
CA GLU A 158 -0.60 6.92 1.29
C GLU A 158 0.62 7.31 2.14
N HIS A 159 0.35 7.97 3.26
CA HIS A 159 1.33 8.25 4.31
C HIS A 159 0.87 7.59 5.62
N CYS A 160 1.77 6.79 6.21
CA CYS A 160 1.47 6.00 7.40
C CYS A 160 2.10 6.61 8.66
N TYR A 161 1.34 6.59 9.76
CA TYR A 161 1.83 7.02 11.07
C TYR A 161 3.13 6.30 11.46
N THR A 162 3.19 4.97 11.26
CA THR A 162 4.35 4.16 11.63
C THR A 162 5.64 4.60 10.96
N THR A 163 5.59 5.14 9.75
CA THR A 163 6.78 5.51 8.98
C THR A 163 7.63 6.53 9.73
N TYR A 164 7.04 7.63 10.16
CA TYR A 164 7.78 8.66 10.90
C TYR A 164 7.86 8.36 12.41
N ALA A 165 6.83 7.77 13.02
CA ALA A 165 6.80 7.48 14.45
C ALA A 165 7.91 6.47 14.85
N THR A 166 8.25 5.55 13.96
CA THR A 166 9.38 4.62 14.14
C THR A 166 10.71 5.15 13.60
N LYS A 167 10.77 6.43 13.22
CA LYS A 167 11.96 7.13 12.71
C LYS A 167 12.59 6.47 11.48
N LYS A 168 11.80 5.83 10.65
CA LYS A 168 12.25 5.30 9.36
C LYS A 168 12.46 6.43 8.35
N VAL A 169 11.68 7.49 8.49
CA VAL A 169 11.78 8.76 7.76
C VAL A 169 11.58 9.89 8.75
N ASP A 170 12.22 11.03 8.53
CA ASP A 170 11.96 12.25 9.30
C ASP A 170 10.55 12.77 9.00
N TYR A 171 9.82 13.15 10.03
CA TYR A 171 8.47 13.72 9.87
C TYR A 171 8.43 14.93 8.92
N ALA A 172 9.50 15.74 8.91
CA ALA A 172 9.62 16.88 8.00
C ALA A 172 9.55 16.45 6.52
N THR A 173 10.12 15.30 6.16
CA THR A 173 10.05 14.74 4.80
C THR A 173 8.62 14.31 4.45
N THR A 174 7.96 13.58 5.34
CA THR A 174 6.54 13.23 5.18
C THR A 174 5.67 14.47 4.99
N LEU A 175 5.88 15.49 5.83
CA LEU A 175 5.15 16.75 5.78
C LEU A 175 5.37 17.53 4.47
N GLU A 176 6.61 17.57 3.96
CA GLU A 176 6.95 18.17 2.67
C GLU A 176 6.21 17.49 1.52
N MET A 177 6.21 16.14 1.50
CA MET A 177 5.49 15.37 0.49
C MET A 177 3.99 15.63 0.51
N ILE A 178 3.36 15.60 1.69
CA ILE A 178 1.93 15.88 1.85
C ILE A 178 1.59 17.29 1.36
N ARG A 179 2.40 18.30 1.68
CA ARG A 179 2.21 19.67 1.20
C ARG A 179 2.36 19.79 -0.31
N ALA A 180 3.32 19.09 -0.89
CA ALA A 180 3.59 19.12 -2.32
C ALA A 180 2.49 18.44 -3.15
N MET A 181 1.84 17.41 -2.60
CA MET A 181 0.75 16.69 -3.26
C MET A 181 -0.61 17.36 -3.09
N GLY A 182 -0.83 18.03 -1.96
CA GLY A 182 -2.13 18.59 -1.59
C GLY A 182 -3.07 17.54 -0.99
N PRO A 183 -4.00 17.99 -0.10
CA PRO A 183 -4.86 17.09 0.67
C PRO A 183 -5.81 16.23 -0.17
N GLU A 184 -6.12 16.64 -1.40
CA GLU A 184 -7.01 15.94 -2.31
C GLU A 184 -6.40 14.64 -2.87
N HIS A 185 -5.06 14.53 -2.87
CA HIS A 185 -4.31 13.39 -3.42
C HIS A 185 -3.66 12.52 -2.34
N VAL A 186 -3.93 12.79 -1.06
CA VAL A 186 -3.29 12.12 0.07
C VAL A 186 -4.30 11.29 0.86
N VAL A 187 -3.90 10.07 1.20
CA VAL A 187 -4.58 9.22 2.19
C VAL A 187 -3.66 9.08 3.40
N VAL A 188 -4.16 9.45 4.56
CA VAL A 188 -3.47 9.23 5.84
C VAL A 188 -3.99 7.95 6.48
N SER A 189 -3.08 7.06 6.85
CA SER A 189 -3.34 5.80 7.53
C SER A 189 -2.39 5.60 8.70
N THR A 190 -2.46 4.47 9.39
CA THR A 190 -1.57 4.23 10.54
C THR A 190 -0.54 3.14 10.30
N ASP A 191 -0.87 2.11 9.55
CA ASP A 191 -0.06 0.88 9.42
C ASP A 191 0.29 0.29 10.82
N LEU A 192 -0.62 0.46 11.80
CA LEU A 192 -0.52 -0.07 13.16
C LEU A 192 -1.24 -1.42 13.29
N GLY A 193 -0.81 -2.21 14.24
CA GLY A 193 -1.30 -3.56 14.53
C GLY A 193 -0.23 -4.44 15.15
N GLN A 194 0.98 -3.91 15.33
CA GLN A 194 2.08 -4.60 15.98
C GLN A 194 1.82 -4.68 17.51
N PRO A 195 2.20 -5.79 18.18
CA PRO A 195 1.87 -6.01 19.59
C PRO A 195 2.41 -4.95 20.56
N THR A 196 3.43 -4.21 20.16
CA THR A 196 4.13 -3.20 20.98
C THR A 196 3.85 -1.76 20.55
N GLY A 197 2.98 -1.56 19.56
CA GLY A 197 2.62 -0.23 19.05
C GLY A 197 1.45 0.40 19.78
N LEU A 198 1.12 1.63 19.40
CA LEU A 198 -0.16 2.26 19.77
C LEU A 198 -1.33 1.49 19.13
N TYR A 199 -2.52 1.68 19.65
CA TYR A 199 -3.72 1.24 18.93
C TYR A 199 -3.93 2.12 17.67
N PRO A 200 -4.56 1.56 16.61
CA PRO A 200 -4.74 2.29 15.34
C PRO A 200 -5.48 3.62 15.47
N ASP A 201 -6.46 3.73 16.37
CA ASP A 201 -7.20 4.96 16.65
C ASP A 201 -6.31 6.01 17.34
N GLU A 202 -5.47 5.60 18.30
CA GLU A 202 -4.51 6.49 18.96
C GLU A 202 -3.47 7.02 17.96
N GLY A 203 -2.95 6.16 17.08
CA GLY A 203 -2.02 6.56 16.02
C GLY A 203 -2.65 7.50 15.00
N MET A 204 -3.90 7.29 14.64
CA MET A 204 -4.64 8.18 13.75
C MET A 204 -4.85 9.55 14.40
N GLU A 205 -5.25 9.60 15.67
CA GLU A 205 -5.38 10.85 16.42
C GLU A 205 -4.06 11.60 16.53
N ALA A 206 -2.97 10.88 16.81
CA ALA A 206 -1.63 11.47 16.89
C ALA A 206 -1.20 12.08 15.55
N PHE A 207 -1.40 11.37 14.43
CA PHE A 207 -1.04 11.89 13.11
C PHE A 207 -1.89 13.08 12.69
N ALA A 208 -3.22 12.98 12.87
CA ALA A 208 -4.13 14.08 12.58
C ALA A 208 -3.81 15.34 13.40
N THR A 209 -3.46 15.15 14.68
CA THR A 209 -3.05 16.24 15.58
C THR A 209 -1.75 16.89 15.12
N ALA A 210 -0.74 16.09 14.72
CA ALA A 210 0.52 16.61 14.21
C ALA A 210 0.32 17.45 12.95
N LEU A 211 -0.45 16.96 11.99
CA LEU A 211 -0.78 17.72 10.77
C LEU A 211 -1.48 19.04 11.08
N TYR A 212 -2.44 19.03 12.00
CA TYR A 212 -3.13 20.26 12.42
C TYR A 212 -2.18 21.26 13.09
N GLN A 213 -1.29 20.79 13.97
CA GLN A 213 -0.28 21.64 14.63
C GLN A 213 0.73 22.23 13.62
N ASP A 214 1.02 21.52 12.53
CA ASP A 214 1.88 22.00 11.43
C ASP A 214 1.16 22.87 10.40
N GLY A 215 -0.07 23.31 10.71
CA GLY A 215 -0.76 24.37 9.99
C GLY A 215 -1.71 23.89 8.89
N PHE A 216 -2.00 22.59 8.78
CA PHE A 216 -3.15 22.16 7.98
C PHE A 216 -4.45 22.54 8.68
N THR A 217 -5.44 23.00 7.92
CA THR A 217 -6.77 23.28 8.46
C THR A 217 -7.48 21.99 8.88
N ALA A 218 -8.45 22.07 9.77
CA ALA A 218 -9.26 20.92 10.17
C ALA A 218 -9.95 20.24 8.96
N GLU A 219 -10.33 21.03 7.95
CA GLU A 219 -10.92 20.53 6.71
C GLU A 219 -9.90 19.73 5.87
N GLN A 220 -8.69 20.25 5.73
CA GLN A 220 -7.60 19.52 5.04
C GLN A 220 -7.24 18.22 5.75
N VAL A 221 -7.16 18.22 7.07
CA VAL A 221 -6.94 17.00 7.84
C VAL A 221 -8.07 16.00 7.61
N ARG A 222 -9.33 16.43 7.65
CA ARG A 222 -10.49 15.57 7.35
C ARG A 222 -10.49 15.07 5.91
N GLN A 223 -10.05 15.87 4.95
CA GLN A 223 -9.90 15.44 3.57
C GLN A 223 -8.99 14.20 3.49
N MET A 224 -7.83 14.24 4.13
CA MET A 224 -6.82 13.19 4.10
C MET A 224 -7.16 11.97 4.97
N THR A 225 -7.91 12.16 6.06
CA THR A 225 -8.18 11.09 7.05
C THR A 225 -9.56 10.48 6.93
N VAL A 226 -10.50 11.11 6.21
CA VAL A 226 -11.91 10.67 6.14
C VAL A 226 -12.45 10.71 4.72
N TYR A 227 -12.42 11.87 4.05
CA TYR A 227 -13.19 12.04 2.80
C TYR A 227 -12.58 11.28 1.64
N ASN A 228 -11.25 11.26 1.50
CA ASN A 228 -10.58 10.49 0.45
C ASN A 228 -10.85 8.99 0.61
N GLN A 229 -10.79 8.46 1.84
CA GLN A 229 -11.10 7.06 2.11
C GLN A 229 -12.58 6.72 1.82
N ARG A 230 -13.50 7.62 2.20
CA ARG A 230 -14.93 7.44 1.89
C ARG A 230 -15.19 7.44 0.40
N LYS A 231 -14.59 8.36 -0.34
CA LYS A 231 -14.68 8.46 -1.81
C LYS A 231 -14.15 7.17 -2.47
N LEU A 232 -12.97 6.70 -2.05
CA LEU A 232 -12.38 5.44 -2.54
C LEU A 232 -13.28 4.22 -2.26
N LEU A 233 -14.03 4.24 -1.15
CA LEU A 233 -14.98 3.19 -0.78
C LEU A 233 -16.36 3.35 -1.44
N GLY A 234 -16.59 4.43 -2.21
CA GLY A 234 -17.91 4.76 -2.75
C GLY A 234 -18.95 5.08 -1.67
N LYS A 235 -18.51 5.71 -0.56
CA LYS A 235 -19.35 6.11 0.58
C LYS A 235 -19.39 7.65 0.68
N ASP A 236 -20.01 8.31 -0.26
CA ASP A 236 -20.22 9.77 -0.25
C ASP A 236 -21.22 10.20 0.83
#